data_bf8b5277eba746a5411e71c9d5e83698
#
_entry.id   bf8b5277eba746a5411e71c9d5e83698
#
_cell.length_a   1.000
_cell.length_b   1.000
_cell.length_c   1.000
_cell.angle_alpha   90.00
_cell.angle_beta   90.00
_cell.angle_gamma   90.00
#
_symmetry.space_group_name_H-M   'P 1'
#
loop_
_entity.id
_entity.type
_entity.pdbx_description
1 polymer ?
#
loop_
_entity_poly.entity_id
_entity_poly.type
_entity_poly.pdbx_seq_one_letter_code
_entity_poly.pdbx_strand_id
1 'polypeptide(L)'
;MARFKTLDDLPEDLTGKRVLVRVDLNVPMDGASVTDDTRLRAMLPTALELSDRGAIVLLLSHFGRPKGEVRPDMSTAQLVMPVHRLAGRSVRFVEDCQGPEAQRAIATMLPGNIAILENSRFHLGEEKNDPELAKGMAALADYYVDDAFSASHRAHASTEGVTHYLPSFAGRAMEAELKALERALGDPERPVAAVVGGAKVSTKLAVLGHLVGKVDHLIIGGGMANTFLAARGIDVGKSLCEHELTGEANSIFEKADQAGCTIHLPYDVVVAKEFAANPPSMRTCNVHEVAADEMILDVGPAAVEALSDVLKTCRTLVWNGPLGAFETPPFDAATVALAKTAAALTDDGSLVSVAGGGDTVASLNHAGVAQDFTFVSTAGGAFLEWMEGRTLPGVAALERNEPGAAALERG
;
A
#
# COMPACT_ATOMS: atom_id res chain seq x y z
N MET A 1 1.88 -15.92 16.45
CA MET A 1 3.33 -15.61 16.44
C MET A 1 3.68 -15.07 15.07
N ALA A 2 4.49 -14.03 14.98
CA ALA A 2 4.93 -13.49 13.69
C ALA A 2 5.59 -14.60 12.86
N ARG A 3 5.16 -14.75 11.61
CA ARG A 3 5.67 -15.76 10.68
C ARG A 3 7.02 -15.36 10.05
N PHE A 4 7.55 -14.19 10.38
CA PHE A 4 8.76 -13.58 9.83
C PHE A 4 9.65 -13.03 10.94
N LYS A 5 10.95 -12.97 10.66
CA LYS A 5 11.95 -12.35 11.55
C LYS A 5 11.92 -10.83 11.38
N THR A 6 12.17 -10.11 12.47
CA THR A 6 12.23 -8.64 12.54
C THR A 6 13.62 -8.15 12.95
N LEU A 7 13.82 -6.86 13.11
CA LEU A 7 15.09 -6.32 13.64
C LEU A 7 15.38 -6.77 15.07
N ASP A 8 14.36 -7.22 15.81
CA ASP A 8 14.54 -7.74 17.18
C ASP A 8 15.24 -9.11 17.20
N ASP A 9 15.20 -9.83 16.06
CA ASP A 9 15.87 -11.14 15.90
C ASP A 9 17.33 -10.99 15.41
N LEU A 10 17.78 -9.77 15.09
CA LEU A 10 19.18 -9.49 14.79
C LEU A 10 20.02 -9.40 16.07
N PRO A 11 21.34 -9.70 16.03
CA PRO A 11 22.25 -9.45 17.14
C PRO A 11 22.14 -7.98 17.63
N GLU A 12 22.16 -7.77 18.95
CA GLU A 12 22.07 -6.41 19.54
C GLU A 12 23.25 -5.53 19.07
N ASP A 13 24.46 -6.06 19.05
CA ASP A 13 25.67 -5.40 18.51
C ASP A 13 25.87 -5.80 17.04
N LEU A 14 25.78 -4.83 16.16
CA LEU A 14 26.03 -4.96 14.71
C LEU A 14 27.30 -4.23 14.29
N THR A 15 28.21 -3.91 15.22
CA THR A 15 29.44 -3.16 14.94
C THR A 15 30.23 -3.78 13.78
N GLY A 16 30.35 -3.01 12.69
CA GLY A 16 31.04 -3.41 11.47
C GLY A 16 30.31 -4.43 10.58
N LYS A 17 29.13 -4.91 10.98
CA LYS A 17 28.28 -5.72 10.09
C LYS A 17 27.64 -4.85 9.03
N ARG A 18 27.62 -5.35 7.81
CA ARG A 18 26.99 -4.69 6.66
C ARG A 18 25.55 -5.19 6.55
N VAL A 19 24.61 -4.26 6.55
CA VAL A 19 23.18 -4.58 6.42
C VAL A 19 22.65 -3.95 5.15
N LEU A 20 22.24 -4.77 4.19
CA LEU A 20 21.56 -4.34 2.96
C LEU A 20 20.08 -4.13 3.29
N VAL A 21 19.61 -2.90 3.18
CA VAL A 21 18.24 -2.53 3.52
C VAL A 21 17.49 -2.14 2.25
N ARG A 22 16.49 -2.93 1.86
CA ARG A 22 15.59 -2.59 0.75
C ARG A 22 14.57 -1.58 1.22
N VAL A 23 14.64 -0.37 0.69
CA VAL A 23 13.79 0.75 1.05
C VAL A 23 13.04 1.30 -0.17
N ASP A 24 11.97 2.05 0.03
CA ASP A 24 11.29 2.75 -1.06
C ASP A 24 11.73 4.22 -1.12
N LEU A 25 12.70 4.50 -1.99
CA LEU A 25 13.17 5.85 -2.28
C LEU A 25 12.50 6.46 -3.54
N ASN A 26 11.51 5.79 -4.11
CA ASN A 26 10.83 6.24 -5.33
C ASN A 26 9.81 7.34 -5.02
N VAL A 27 10.30 8.52 -4.72
CA VAL A 27 9.54 9.72 -4.33
C VAL A 27 9.29 10.64 -5.53
N PRO A 28 8.21 11.44 -5.52
CA PRO A 28 7.97 12.45 -6.54
C PRO A 28 8.99 13.61 -6.42
N MET A 29 9.47 14.05 -7.57
CA MET A 29 10.45 15.11 -7.69
C MET A 29 9.93 16.26 -8.55
N ASP A 30 10.26 17.48 -8.17
CA ASP A 30 10.19 18.66 -9.04
C ASP A 30 11.61 19.20 -9.21
N GLY A 31 12.19 18.95 -10.38
CA GLY A 31 13.63 19.17 -10.61
C GLY A 31 14.49 18.37 -9.62
N ALA A 32 15.27 19.06 -8.81
CA ALA A 32 16.12 18.46 -7.77
C ALA A 32 15.46 18.40 -6.38
N SER A 33 14.18 18.80 -6.26
CA SER A 33 13.47 18.89 -4.99
C SER A 33 12.49 17.74 -4.83
N VAL A 34 12.53 17.05 -3.68
CA VAL A 34 11.51 16.08 -3.28
C VAL A 34 10.24 16.86 -2.90
N THR A 35 9.10 16.55 -3.54
CA THR A 35 7.82 17.23 -3.27
C THR A 35 6.99 16.52 -2.21
N ASP A 36 7.24 15.22 -1.99
CA ASP A 36 6.66 14.43 -0.90
C ASP A 36 7.74 13.49 -0.35
N ASP A 37 8.11 13.69 0.92
CA ASP A 37 9.15 12.93 1.61
C ASP A 37 8.62 11.79 2.49
N THR A 38 7.32 11.48 2.41
CA THR A 38 6.66 10.47 3.25
C THR A 38 7.38 9.13 3.23
N ARG A 39 7.78 8.65 2.05
CA ARG A 39 8.51 7.38 1.91
C ARG A 39 9.92 7.44 2.49
N LEU A 40 10.59 8.59 2.36
CA LEU A 40 11.92 8.78 2.97
C LEU A 40 11.82 8.74 4.50
N ARG A 41 10.78 9.35 5.07
CA ARG A 41 10.54 9.31 6.52
C ARG A 41 10.21 7.90 7.01
N ALA A 42 9.45 7.14 6.24
CA ALA A 42 9.03 5.79 6.61
C ALA A 42 10.21 4.82 6.84
N MET A 43 11.30 4.94 6.07
CA MET A 43 12.47 4.07 6.20
C MET A 43 13.46 4.50 7.32
N LEU A 44 13.33 5.74 7.85
CA LEU A 44 14.30 6.27 8.82
C LEU A 44 14.39 5.44 10.11
N PRO A 45 13.28 4.98 10.73
CA PRO A 45 13.37 4.18 11.95
C PRO A 45 14.28 2.96 11.78
N THR A 46 14.12 2.22 10.68
CA THR A 46 14.99 1.07 10.35
C THR A 46 16.44 1.46 10.14
N ALA A 47 16.69 2.47 9.29
CA ALA A 47 18.05 2.89 8.95
C ALA A 47 18.80 3.44 10.17
N LEU A 48 18.15 4.25 11.01
CA LEU A 48 18.75 4.85 12.19
C LEU A 48 18.99 3.80 13.29
N GLU A 49 18.04 2.90 13.58
CA GLU A 49 18.19 1.83 14.55
C GLU A 49 19.41 0.94 14.19
N LEU A 50 19.51 0.50 12.94
CA LEU A 50 20.64 -0.31 12.49
C LEU A 50 21.98 0.46 12.62
N SER A 51 22.00 1.74 12.22
CA SER A 51 23.18 2.61 12.35
C SER A 51 23.58 2.81 13.82
N ASP A 52 22.62 2.99 14.74
CA ASP A 52 22.87 3.13 16.18
C ASP A 52 23.43 1.84 16.80
N ARG A 53 23.06 0.68 16.26
CA ARG A 53 23.62 -0.62 16.65
C ARG A 53 24.99 -0.89 16.02
N GLY A 54 25.60 0.10 15.35
CA GLY A 54 26.94 0.04 14.76
C GLY A 54 27.00 -0.60 13.37
N ALA A 55 25.87 -0.89 12.72
CA ALA A 55 25.86 -1.47 11.38
C ALA A 55 26.36 -0.45 10.34
N ILE A 56 26.99 -0.95 9.27
CA ILE A 56 27.17 -0.23 8.01
C ILE A 56 25.89 -0.46 7.21
N VAL A 57 25.06 0.58 7.10
CA VAL A 57 23.72 0.52 6.50
C VAL A 57 23.79 0.85 5.01
N LEU A 58 23.37 -0.08 4.16
CA LEU A 58 23.38 0.04 2.70
C LEU A 58 21.94 0.12 2.20
N LEU A 59 21.46 1.33 1.88
CA LEU A 59 20.11 1.56 1.39
C LEU A 59 20.02 1.21 -0.09
N LEU A 60 19.27 0.18 -0.42
CA LEU A 60 19.02 -0.31 -1.79
C LEU A 60 17.60 0.05 -2.21
N SER A 61 17.45 0.70 -3.36
CA SER A 61 16.12 1.04 -3.90
C SER A 61 16.12 1.06 -5.41
N HIS A 62 14.92 1.08 -5.96
CA HIS A 62 14.69 1.53 -7.33
C HIS A 62 14.26 3.01 -7.33
N PHE A 63 14.47 3.67 -8.46
CA PHE A 63 13.96 5.02 -8.71
C PHE A 63 13.49 5.12 -10.18
N GLY A 64 12.21 5.47 -10.38
CA GLY A 64 11.61 5.53 -11.71
C GLY A 64 11.57 4.18 -12.45
N ARG A 65 11.58 4.26 -13.77
CA ARG A 65 11.52 3.10 -14.68
C ARG A 65 12.56 3.21 -15.81
N PRO A 66 13.85 3.08 -15.52
CA PRO A 66 14.94 3.27 -16.49
C PRO A 66 15.08 2.10 -17.46
N LYS A 67 14.40 0.95 -17.24
CA LYS A 67 14.40 -0.24 -18.14
C LYS A 67 15.80 -0.83 -18.39
N GLY A 68 16.66 -0.82 -17.39
CA GLY A 68 18.02 -1.36 -17.47
C GLY A 68 19.04 -0.41 -18.10
N GLU A 69 18.70 0.85 -18.27
CA GLU A 69 19.61 1.88 -18.78
C GLU A 69 20.06 2.80 -17.64
N VAL A 70 21.33 3.18 -17.66
CA VAL A 70 21.85 4.19 -16.73
C VAL A 70 21.38 5.57 -17.18
N ARG A 71 20.53 6.20 -16.36
CA ARG A 71 19.91 7.49 -16.62
C ARG A 71 20.20 8.46 -15.47
N PRO A 72 20.93 9.55 -15.70
CA PRO A 72 21.27 10.51 -14.64
C PRO A 72 20.06 11.11 -13.91
N ASP A 73 18.95 11.33 -14.63
CA ASP A 73 17.68 11.82 -14.08
C ASP A 73 16.96 10.80 -13.19
N MET A 74 17.39 9.53 -13.23
CA MET A 74 16.86 8.41 -12.40
C MET A 74 17.92 7.84 -11.45
N SER A 75 19.07 8.51 -11.26
CA SER A 75 20.07 8.12 -10.27
C SER A 75 19.57 8.40 -8.85
N THR A 76 19.80 7.46 -7.94
CA THR A 76 19.51 7.62 -6.50
C THR A 76 20.46 8.60 -5.83
N ALA A 77 21.55 9.02 -6.49
CA ALA A 77 22.47 10.06 -6.01
C ALA A 77 21.75 11.36 -5.63
N GLN A 78 20.69 11.73 -6.35
CA GLN A 78 19.87 12.92 -6.06
C GLN A 78 19.16 12.88 -4.70
N LEU A 79 19.02 11.70 -4.10
CA LEU A 79 18.32 11.48 -2.83
C LEU A 79 19.28 11.53 -1.63
N VAL A 80 20.60 11.58 -1.85
CA VAL A 80 21.60 11.62 -0.77
C VAL A 80 21.38 12.82 0.15
N MET A 81 21.24 14.02 -0.41
CA MET A 81 21.02 15.24 0.39
C MET A 81 19.66 15.29 1.09
N PRO A 82 18.53 14.91 0.45
CA PRO A 82 17.27 14.74 1.14
C PRO A 82 17.35 13.77 2.34
N VAL A 83 17.90 12.57 2.13
CA VAL A 83 18.05 11.57 3.20
C VAL A 83 19.00 12.04 4.29
N HIS A 84 20.15 12.65 3.93
CA HIS A 84 21.10 13.25 4.89
C HIS A 84 20.40 14.26 5.83
N ARG A 85 19.57 15.16 5.27
CA ARG A 85 18.83 16.16 6.07
C ARG A 85 17.83 15.53 7.01
N LEU A 86 17.09 14.51 6.53
CA LEU A 86 16.07 13.81 7.33
C LEU A 86 16.69 12.92 8.41
N ALA A 87 17.77 12.21 8.08
CA ALA A 87 18.47 11.34 9.02
C ALA A 87 19.31 12.10 10.07
N GLY A 88 19.67 13.37 9.82
CA GLY A 88 20.57 14.12 10.67
C GLY A 88 21.99 13.54 10.74
N ARG A 89 22.37 12.70 9.77
CA ARG A 89 23.63 11.96 9.69
C ARG A 89 24.22 12.04 8.30
N SER A 90 25.55 11.88 8.20
CA SER A 90 26.22 11.79 6.90
C SER A 90 25.74 10.55 6.15
N VAL A 91 25.33 10.76 4.90
CA VAL A 91 24.94 9.70 3.97
C VAL A 91 25.89 9.74 2.78
N ARG A 92 26.46 8.57 2.44
CA ARG A 92 27.37 8.43 1.29
C ARG A 92 26.59 7.93 0.08
N PHE A 93 27.14 8.14 -1.10
CA PHE A 93 26.67 7.52 -2.33
C PHE A 93 27.65 6.43 -2.78
N VAL A 94 27.12 5.31 -3.26
CA VAL A 94 27.87 4.22 -3.88
C VAL A 94 27.37 4.03 -5.29
N GLU A 95 28.24 4.15 -6.27
CA GLU A 95 27.92 4.29 -7.71
C GLU A 95 27.38 3.00 -8.37
N ASP A 96 27.25 1.89 -7.63
CA ASP A 96 26.59 0.67 -8.08
C ASP A 96 25.93 -0.05 -6.88
N CYS A 97 24.99 -0.94 -7.17
CA CYS A 97 24.33 -1.77 -6.16
C CYS A 97 24.88 -3.21 -6.13
N GLN A 98 25.97 -3.50 -6.84
CA GLN A 98 26.66 -4.78 -6.88
C GLN A 98 28.09 -4.63 -7.41
N GLY A 99 28.87 -5.70 -7.36
CA GLY A 99 30.17 -5.78 -8.03
C GLY A 99 31.36 -5.15 -7.28
N PRO A 100 32.56 -5.21 -7.89
CA PRO A 100 33.82 -4.87 -7.21
C PRO A 100 33.94 -3.40 -6.82
N GLU A 101 33.32 -2.49 -7.57
CA GLU A 101 33.37 -1.04 -7.28
C GLU A 101 32.56 -0.69 -6.03
N ALA A 102 31.34 -1.24 -5.93
CA ALA A 102 30.53 -1.13 -4.72
C ALA A 102 31.25 -1.75 -3.51
N GLN A 103 31.83 -2.96 -3.65
CA GLN A 103 32.59 -3.60 -2.58
C GLN A 103 33.75 -2.74 -2.08
N ARG A 104 34.53 -2.13 -2.98
CA ARG A 104 35.66 -1.23 -2.61
C ARG A 104 35.18 0.03 -1.88
N ALA A 105 34.10 0.63 -2.33
CA ALA A 105 33.52 1.81 -1.68
C ALA A 105 33.02 1.48 -0.25
N ILE A 106 32.32 0.35 -0.10
CA ILE A 106 31.77 -0.12 1.18
C ILE A 106 32.89 -0.51 2.15
N ALA A 107 33.98 -1.12 1.68
CA ALA A 107 35.12 -1.51 2.52
C ALA A 107 35.81 -0.33 3.23
N THR A 108 35.58 0.90 2.78
CA THR A 108 36.09 2.13 3.42
C THR A 108 35.14 2.76 4.42
N MET A 109 33.97 2.17 4.62
CA MET A 109 32.94 2.69 5.53
C MET A 109 33.23 2.25 6.97
N LEU A 110 32.82 3.08 7.92
CA LEU A 110 32.99 2.84 9.35
C LEU A 110 31.65 2.39 9.98
N PRO A 111 31.69 1.69 11.11
CA PRO A 111 30.50 1.37 11.88
C PRO A 111 29.60 2.58 12.08
N GLY A 112 28.28 2.41 11.91
CA GLY A 112 27.28 3.46 12.00
C GLY A 112 27.12 4.31 10.73
N ASN A 113 27.93 4.10 9.69
CA ASN A 113 27.76 4.83 8.42
C ASN A 113 26.53 4.34 7.65
N ILE A 114 25.90 5.28 6.93
CA ILE A 114 24.78 5.03 6.01
C ILE A 114 25.22 5.37 4.58
N ALA A 115 24.90 4.52 3.63
CA ALA A 115 25.06 4.79 2.21
C ALA A 115 23.79 4.49 1.42
N ILE A 116 23.57 5.25 0.34
CA ILE A 116 22.60 4.93 -0.71
C ILE A 116 23.38 4.29 -1.87
N LEU A 117 22.94 3.11 -2.28
CA LEU A 117 23.45 2.43 -3.48
C LEU A 117 22.72 2.97 -4.72
N GLU A 118 23.37 2.89 -5.88
CA GLU A 118 22.76 3.30 -7.15
C GLU A 118 21.52 2.47 -7.48
N ASN A 119 20.65 3.01 -8.31
CA ASN A 119 19.36 2.49 -8.71
C ASN A 119 19.44 1.04 -9.21
N SER A 120 18.80 0.12 -8.48
CA SER A 120 18.80 -1.31 -8.82
C SER A 120 18.24 -1.59 -10.23
N ARG A 121 17.32 -0.75 -10.72
CA ARG A 121 16.71 -0.86 -12.06
C ARG A 121 17.61 -0.39 -13.21
N PHE A 122 18.83 0.08 -12.94
CA PHE A 122 19.84 0.23 -13.99
C PHE A 122 20.35 -1.10 -14.49
N HIS A 123 20.13 -2.18 -13.72
CA HIS A 123 20.43 -3.55 -14.12
C HIS A 123 19.21 -4.22 -14.73
N LEU A 124 19.35 -4.77 -15.95
CA LEU A 124 18.29 -5.51 -16.66
C LEU A 124 17.79 -6.75 -15.90
N GLY A 125 18.61 -7.30 -15.02
CA GLY A 125 18.29 -8.46 -14.19
C GLY A 125 17.36 -8.16 -13.02
N GLU A 126 17.21 -6.90 -12.62
CA GLU A 126 16.43 -6.52 -11.43
C GLU A 126 14.97 -7.01 -11.51
N GLU A 127 14.26 -6.57 -12.54
CA GLU A 127 12.83 -6.91 -12.71
C GLU A 127 12.61 -8.36 -13.18
N LYS A 128 13.68 -9.07 -13.57
CA LYS A 128 13.66 -10.49 -13.98
C LYS A 128 14.00 -11.43 -12.83
N ASN A 129 14.26 -10.89 -11.64
CA ASN A 129 14.74 -11.66 -10.50
C ASN A 129 16.00 -12.50 -10.83
N ASP A 130 16.97 -11.89 -11.52
CA ASP A 130 18.18 -12.56 -11.98
C ASP A 130 19.04 -13.04 -10.81
N PRO A 131 19.37 -14.34 -10.71
CA PRO A 131 20.10 -14.89 -9.59
C PRO A 131 21.53 -14.34 -9.44
N GLU A 132 22.23 -14.05 -10.56
CA GLU A 132 23.59 -13.51 -10.50
C GLU A 132 23.60 -12.07 -10.00
N LEU A 133 22.61 -11.26 -10.40
CA LEU A 133 22.44 -9.92 -9.85
C LEU A 133 22.12 -9.98 -8.35
N ALA A 134 21.18 -10.83 -7.96
CA ALA A 134 20.81 -11.02 -6.55
C ALA A 134 22.01 -11.47 -5.70
N LYS A 135 22.82 -12.41 -6.19
CA LYS A 135 24.07 -12.86 -5.57
C LYS A 135 25.11 -11.73 -5.49
N GLY A 136 25.22 -10.91 -6.54
CA GLY A 136 26.09 -9.74 -6.58
C GLY A 136 25.73 -8.69 -5.51
N MET A 137 24.44 -8.41 -5.34
CA MET A 137 23.91 -7.55 -4.27
C MET A 137 24.17 -8.16 -2.90
N ALA A 138 23.88 -9.44 -2.71
CA ALA A 138 24.10 -10.15 -1.46
C ALA A 138 25.57 -10.19 -1.02
N ALA A 139 26.51 -10.18 -1.97
CA ALA A 139 27.94 -10.16 -1.67
C ALA A 139 28.41 -8.85 -0.98
N LEU A 140 27.59 -7.81 -0.99
CA LEU A 140 27.87 -6.53 -0.33
C LEU A 140 27.61 -6.55 1.18
N ALA A 141 26.81 -7.53 1.70
CA ALA A 141 26.28 -7.48 3.06
C ALA A 141 26.35 -8.81 3.80
N ASP A 142 26.14 -8.75 5.10
CA ASP A 142 26.08 -9.88 6.02
C ASP A 142 24.63 -10.24 6.38
N TYR A 143 23.72 -9.26 6.31
CA TYR A 143 22.28 -9.39 6.56
C TYR A 143 21.48 -8.59 5.52
N TYR A 144 20.25 -9.05 5.27
CA TYR A 144 19.28 -8.36 4.44
C TYR A 144 18.08 -7.94 5.29
N VAL A 145 17.59 -6.71 5.07
CA VAL A 145 16.37 -6.20 5.69
C VAL A 145 15.45 -5.68 4.57
N ASP A 146 14.24 -6.23 4.46
CA ASP A 146 13.21 -5.65 3.60
C ASP A 146 12.34 -4.67 4.40
N ASP A 147 12.36 -3.42 3.98
CA ASP A 147 11.60 -2.32 4.58
C ASP A 147 10.71 -1.60 3.54
N ALA A 148 10.43 -2.28 2.43
CA ALA A 148 9.70 -1.71 1.30
C ALA A 148 8.51 -2.59 0.89
N PHE A 149 7.46 -2.62 1.72
CA PHE A 149 6.24 -3.37 1.41
C PHE A 149 5.65 -3.02 0.03
N SER A 150 5.76 -1.76 -0.40
CA SER A 150 5.34 -1.29 -1.73
C SER A 150 5.98 -2.06 -2.90
N ALA A 151 7.16 -2.67 -2.70
CA ALA A 151 7.86 -3.47 -3.70
C ALA A 151 7.64 -4.98 -3.55
N SER A 152 7.04 -5.44 -2.45
CA SER A 152 6.93 -6.85 -2.09
C SER A 152 5.98 -7.68 -2.95
N HIS A 153 5.13 -7.02 -3.76
CA HIS A 153 4.18 -7.68 -4.66
C HIS A 153 4.85 -8.28 -5.91
N ARG A 154 6.14 -8.04 -6.12
CA ARG A 154 6.90 -8.57 -7.27
C ARG A 154 8.16 -9.29 -6.82
N ALA A 155 8.45 -10.44 -7.45
CA ALA A 155 9.72 -11.11 -7.31
C ALA A 155 10.78 -10.39 -8.14
N HIS A 156 11.58 -9.53 -7.50
CA HIS A 156 12.73 -8.84 -8.09
C HIS A 156 14.02 -9.28 -7.41
N ALA A 157 15.18 -9.09 -8.07
CA ALA A 157 16.48 -9.46 -7.50
C ALA A 157 16.73 -8.78 -6.15
N SER A 158 16.31 -7.51 -5.99
CA SER A 158 16.49 -6.73 -4.77
C SER A 158 15.45 -6.99 -3.67
N THR A 159 14.37 -7.74 -3.94
CA THR A 159 13.30 -8.06 -2.97
C THR A 159 13.31 -9.55 -2.60
N GLU A 160 12.97 -10.42 -3.56
CA GLU A 160 12.87 -11.86 -3.36
C GLU A 160 14.21 -12.56 -3.58
N GLY A 161 14.91 -12.24 -4.70
CA GLY A 161 16.13 -12.96 -5.09
C GLY A 161 17.25 -12.93 -4.06
N VAL A 162 17.52 -11.77 -3.47
CA VAL A 162 18.57 -11.56 -2.46
C VAL A 162 18.37 -12.40 -1.20
N THR A 163 17.11 -12.75 -0.85
CA THR A 163 16.79 -13.54 0.33
C THR A 163 17.27 -14.99 0.25
N HIS A 164 17.58 -15.48 -0.95
CA HIS A 164 18.18 -16.81 -1.13
C HIS A 164 19.66 -16.89 -0.68
N TYR A 165 20.29 -15.74 -0.49
CA TYR A 165 21.74 -15.64 -0.22
C TYR A 165 22.08 -15.03 1.14
N LEU A 166 21.12 -14.35 1.79
CA LEU A 166 21.33 -13.67 3.07
C LEU A 166 20.24 -14.03 4.10
N PRO A 167 20.59 -14.12 5.38
CA PRO A 167 19.60 -14.09 6.44
C PRO A 167 18.75 -12.80 6.32
N SER A 168 17.41 -12.95 6.29
CA SER A 168 16.49 -11.91 5.89
C SER A 168 15.53 -11.56 7.03
N PHE A 169 15.24 -10.26 7.18
CA PHE A 169 14.45 -9.69 8.26
C PHE A 169 13.51 -8.61 7.71
N ALA A 170 12.39 -8.40 8.39
CA ALA A 170 11.52 -7.25 8.14
C ALA A 170 12.07 -6.01 8.86
N GLY A 171 12.13 -4.88 8.16
CA GLY A 171 12.37 -3.58 8.77
C GLY A 171 11.14 -3.05 9.49
N ARG A 172 11.25 -1.94 10.21
CA ARG A 172 10.18 -1.40 11.07
C ARG A 172 8.94 -0.97 10.27
N ALA A 173 9.12 -0.41 9.07
CA ALA A 173 7.99 -0.06 8.20
C ALA A 173 7.30 -1.31 7.66
N MET A 174 8.06 -2.31 7.20
CA MET A 174 7.54 -3.60 6.77
C MET A 174 6.80 -4.32 7.90
N GLU A 175 7.36 -4.36 9.08
CA GLU A 175 6.77 -4.96 10.28
C GLU A 175 5.44 -4.31 10.65
N ALA A 176 5.37 -2.97 10.62
CA ALA A 176 4.15 -2.23 10.89
C ALA A 176 3.04 -2.54 9.87
N GLU A 177 3.38 -2.57 8.56
CA GLU A 177 2.46 -2.98 7.50
C GLU A 177 1.93 -4.40 7.75
N LEU A 178 2.82 -5.38 7.91
CA LEU A 178 2.43 -6.78 8.08
C LEU A 178 1.56 -7.01 9.32
N LYS A 179 1.88 -6.34 10.44
CA LYS A 179 1.06 -6.40 11.66
C LYS A 179 -0.33 -5.77 11.47
N ALA A 180 -0.41 -4.63 10.77
CA ALA A 180 -1.68 -3.98 10.48
C ALA A 180 -2.55 -4.85 9.57
N LEU A 181 -1.96 -5.43 8.52
CA LEU A 181 -2.65 -6.31 7.58
C LEU A 181 -3.15 -7.60 8.24
N GLU A 182 -2.35 -8.21 9.11
CA GLU A 182 -2.75 -9.41 9.86
C GLU A 182 -3.93 -9.11 10.79
N ARG A 183 -3.89 -7.97 11.50
CA ARG A 183 -5.01 -7.52 12.34
C ARG A 183 -6.27 -7.19 11.56
N ALA A 184 -6.13 -6.78 10.30
CA ALA A 184 -7.27 -6.33 9.49
C ALA A 184 -8.03 -7.47 8.80
N LEU A 185 -7.33 -8.52 8.29
CA LEU A 185 -7.96 -9.62 7.54
C LEU A 185 -7.38 -11.01 7.86
N GLY A 186 -6.21 -11.10 8.52
CA GLY A 186 -5.62 -12.39 8.91
C GLY A 186 -6.36 -13.02 10.09
N ASP A 187 -6.40 -12.29 11.20
CA ASP A 187 -7.10 -12.67 12.44
C ASP A 187 -7.80 -11.43 13.03
N PRO A 188 -8.83 -10.89 12.34
CA PRO A 188 -9.49 -9.66 12.73
C PRO A 188 -10.46 -9.87 13.90
N GLU A 189 -10.59 -8.83 14.73
CA GLU A 189 -11.73 -8.72 15.65
C GLU A 189 -13.01 -8.45 14.84
N ARG A 190 -14.06 -9.27 15.10
CA ARG A 190 -15.34 -9.19 14.37
C ARG A 190 -16.39 -8.40 15.16
N PRO A 191 -17.39 -7.78 14.51
CA PRO A 191 -17.63 -7.79 13.03
C PRO A 191 -16.60 -6.97 12.24
N VAL A 192 -16.32 -7.42 11.01
CA VAL A 192 -15.40 -6.78 10.07
C VAL A 192 -16.18 -6.07 8.96
N ALA A 193 -15.90 -4.80 8.74
CA ALA A 193 -16.37 -4.07 7.57
C ALA A 193 -15.26 -3.86 6.55
N ALA A 194 -15.61 -3.92 5.27
CA ALA A 194 -14.75 -3.43 4.19
C ALA A 194 -15.46 -2.34 3.40
N VAL A 195 -14.79 -1.21 3.15
CA VAL A 195 -15.22 -0.19 2.19
C VAL A 195 -14.39 -0.34 0.93
N VAL A 196 -15.07 -0.60 -0.19
CA VAL A 196 -14.44 -0.71 -1.51
C VAL A 196 -15.13 0.27 -2.44
N GLY A 197 -14.39 1.27 -2.88
CA GLY A 197 -14.89 2.28 -3.81
C GLY A 197 -13.99 2.43 -5.04
N GLY A 198 -14.44 3.25 -5.98
CA GLY A 198 -13.71 3.54 -7.20
C GLY A 198 -14.60 3.65 -8.43
N ALA A 199 -14.01 3.94 -9.58
CA ALA A 199 -14.77 4.23 -10.80
C ALA A 199 -15.36 2.95 -11.44
N LYS A 200 -14.62 1.83 -11.43
CA LYS A 200 -14.94 0.63 -12.23
C LYS A 200 -14.83 -0.67 -11.44
N VAL A 201 -15.86 -1.55 -11.57
CA VAL A 201 -15.88 -2.89 -10.99
C VAL A 201 -14.76 -3.76 -11.57
N SER A 202 -14.52 -3.67 -12.88
CA SER A 202 -13.50 -4.47 -13.59
C SER A 202 -12.11 -4.41 -12.93
N THR A 203 -11.78 -3.29 -12.30
CA THR A 203 -10.48 -3.09 -11.64
C THR A 203 -10.39 -3.72 -10.25
N LYS A 204 -11.51 -4.13 -9.66
CA LYS A 204 -11.59 -4.62 -8.26
C LYS A 204 -12.37 -5.94 -8.08
N LEU A 205 -12.71 -6.63 -9.17
CA LEU A 205 -13.43 -7.92 -9.10
C LEU A 205 -12.74 -8.94 -8.20
N ALA A 206 -11.41 -9.05 -8.30
CA ALA A 206 -10.62 -9.96 -7.48
C ALA A 206 -10.67 -9.58 -5.99
N VAL A 207 -10.55 -8.29 -5.67
CA VAL A 207 -10.67 -7.75 -4.31
C VAL A 207 -12.06 -8.08 -3.73
N LEU A 208 -13.13 -7.74 -4.46
CA LEU A 208 -14.51 -8.01 -4.02
C LEU A 208 -14.76 -9.50 -3.80
N GLY A 209 -14.32 -10.32 -4.77
CA GLY A 209 -14.47 -11.79 -4.71
C GLY A 209 -13.73 -12.43 -3.53
N HIS A 210 -12.61 -11.85 -3.09
CA HIS A 210 -11.87 -12.31 -1.91
C HIS A 210 -12.54 -11.82 -0.61
N LEU A 211 -12.88 -10.53 -0.55
CA LEU A 211 -13.40 -9.89 0.66
C LEU A 211 -14.75 -10.46 1.11
N VAL A 212 -15.67 -10.82 0.19
CA VAL A 212 -16.97 -11.37 0.57
C VAL A 212 -16.88 -12.63 1.44
N GLY A 213 -15.78 -13.38 1.34
CA GLY A 213 -15.52 -14.54 2.20
C GLY A 213 -14.78 -14.21 3.50
N LYS A 214 -14.42 -12.96 3.72
CA LYS A 214 -13.56 -12.52 4.84
C LYS A 214 -14.22 -11.54 5.80
N VAL A 215 -15.20 -10.76 5.32
CA VAL A 215 -15.82 -9.67 6.08
C VAL A 215 -17.31 -9.94 6.35
N ASP A 216 -17.86 -9.29 7.39
CA ASP A 216 -19.28 -9.38 7.73
C ASP A 216 -20.09 -8.33 6.95
N HIS A 217 -19.48 -7.18 6.65
CA HIS A 217 -20.10 -6.07 5.93
C HIS A 217 -19.20 -5.60 4.79
N LEU A 218 -19.71 -5.57 3.55
CA LEU A 218 -19.04 -5.05 2.38
C LEU A 218 -19.76 -3.81 1.86
N ILE A 219 -19.17 -2.64 2.01
CA ILE A 219 -19.70 -1.35 1.56
C ILE A 219 -19.11 -1.05 0.19
N ILE A 220 -19.95 -0.91 -0.82
CA ILE A 220 -19.54 -0.62 -2.20
C ILE A 220 -19.93 0.80 -2.56
N GLY A 221 -18.94 1.64 -2.94
CA GLY A 221 -19.11 3.03 -3.28
C GLY A 221 -18.52 3.41 -4.64
N GLY A 222 -18.65 4.69 -4.99
CA GLY A 222 -18.15 5.23 -6.23
C GLY A 222 -18.91 4.76 -7.47
N GLY A 223 -18.34 4.95 -8.66
CA GLY A 223 -18.94 4.53 -9.92
C GLY A 223 -19.18 3.02 -10.02
N MET A 224 -18.40 2.22 -9.30
CA MET A 224 -18.60 0.77 -9.27
C MET A 224 -19.92 0.37 -8.59
N ALA A 225 -20.42 1.14 -7.62
CA ALA A 225 -21.72 0.89 -7.00
C ALA A 225 -22.87 0.94 -8.02
N ASN A 226 -22.74 1.75 -9.07
CA ASN A 226 -23.74 1.87 -10.13
C ASN A 226 -23.90 0.55 -10.91
N THR A 227 -22.82 -0.19 -11.14
CA THR A 227 -22.88 -1.52 -11.77
C THR A 227 -23.61 -2.51 -10.89
N PHE A 228 -23.44 -2.47 -9.56
CA PHE A 228 -24.19 -3.30 -8.61
C PHE A 228 -25.67 -2.90 -8.53
N LEU A 229 -26.00 -1.60 -8.59
CA LEU A 229 -27.38 -1.11 -8.66
C LEU A 229 -28.05 -1.59 -9.96
N ALA A 230 -27.36 -1.46 -11.10
CA ALA A 230 -27.85 -1.95 -12.39
C ALA A 230 -28.07 -3.48 -12.38
N ALA A 231 -27.21 -4.26 -11.72
CA ALA A 231 -27.39 -5.70 -11.55
C ALA A 231 -28.65 -6.06 -10.73
N ARG A 232 -29.14 -5.15 -9.88
CA ARG A 232 -30.40 -5.23 -9.16
C ARG A 232 -31.61 -4.67 -9.95
N GLY A 233 -31.40 -4.30 -11.22
CA GLY A 233 -32.45 -3.77 -12.10
C GLY A 233 -32.80 -2.30 -11.86
N ILE A 234 -31.93 -1.53 -11.19
CA ILE A 234 -32.10 -0.11 -10.95
C ILE A 234 -31.52 0.68 -12.15
N ASP A 235 -32.29 1.60 -12.70
CA ASP A 235 -31.80 2.51 -13.74
C ASP A 235 -30.89 3.57 -13.10
N VAL A 236 -29.65 3.65 -13.57
CA VAL A 236 -28.65 4.58 -13.06
C VAL A 236 -28.41 5.78 -13.97
N GLY A 237 -29.32 6.03 -14.94
CA GLY A 237 -29.27 7.15 -15.87
C GLY A 237 -27.97 7.19 -16.69
N LYS A 238 -27.30 8.35 -16.74
CA LYS A 238 -26.00 8.54 -17.42
C LYS A 238 -24.79 8.23 -16.54
N SER A 239 -24.99 7.62 -15.37
CA SER A 239 -23.90 7.29 -14.47
C SER A 239 -22.87 6.39 -15.11
N LEU A 240 -21.59 6.51 -14.70
CA LEU A 240 -20.56 5.55 -15.06
C LEU A 240 -21.00 4.17 -14.57
N CYS A 241 -21.18 3.23 -15.50
CA CYS A 241 -21.64 1.86 -15.21
C CYS A 241 -21.07 0.89 -16.25
N GLU A 242 -20.55 -0.24 -15.79
CA GLU A 242 -20.08 -1.35 -16.63
C GLU A 242 -21.23 -2.37 -16.76
N HIS A 243 -22.22 -2.08 -17.62
CA HIS A 243 -23.42 -2.91 -17.80
C HIS A 243 -23.12 -4.35 -18.20
N GLU A 244 -22.01 -4.56 -18.92
CA GLU A 244 -21.52 -5.89 -19.31
C GLU A 244 -21.04 -6.74 -18.12
N LEU A 245 -20.76 -6.12 -16.97
CA LEU A 245 -20.30 -6.78 -15.73
C LEU A 245 -21.40 -6.99 -14.68
N THR A 246 -22.68 -6.79 -15.04
CA THR A 246 -23.79 -7.04 -14.12
C THR A 246 -23.89 -8.52 -13.72
N GLY A 247 -23.46 -9.43 -14.60
CA GLY A 247 -23.36 -10.87 -14.30
C GLY A 247 -22.34 -11.16 -13.20
N GLU A 248 -21.18 -10.54 -13.25
CA GLU A 248 -20.11 -10.63 -12.24
C GLU A 248 -20.57 -10.03 -10.92
N ALA A 249 -21.26 -8.88 -10.94
CA ALA A 249 -21.85 -8.27 -9.75
C ALA A 249 -22.87 -9.21 -9.09
N ASN A 250 -23.73 -9.88 -9.87
CA ASN A 250 -24.66 -10.89 -9.35
C ASN A 250 -23.92 -12.08 -8.72
N SER A 251 -22.85 -12.56 -9.34
CA SER A 251 -22.01 -13.64 -8.77
C SER A 251 -21.38 -13.24 -7.43
N ILE A 252 -21.02 -11.95 -7.25
CA ILE A 252 -20.53 -11.43 -5.97
C ILE A 252 -21.63 -11.40 -4.92
N PHE A 253 -22.87 -11.02 -5.26
CA PHE A 253 -24.02 -11.11 -4.34
C PHE A 253 -24.26 -12.56 -3.88
N GLU A 254 -24.26 -13.52 -4.82
CA GLU A 254 -24.45 -14.94 -4.48
C GLU A 254 -23.35 -15.45 -3.53
N LYS A 255 -22.11 -15.09 -3.77
CA LYS A 255 -20.98 -15.43 -2.87
C LYS A 255 -21.13 -14.79 -1.51
N ALA A 256 -21.56 -13.53 -1.45
CA ALA A 256 -21.81 -12.83 -0.20
C ALA A 256 -22.91 -13.51 0.63
N ASP A 257 -24.02 -13.87 0.00
CA ASP A 257 -25.12 -14.59 0.64
C ASP A 257 -24.64 -15.95 1.20
N GLN A 258 -23.84 -16.70 0.43
CA GLN A 258 -23.28 -17.98 0.86
C GLN A 258 -22.30 -17.85 2.02
N ALA A 259 -21.54 -16.72 2.07
CA ALA A 259 -20.56 -16.44 3.11
C ALA A 259 -21.15 -15.76 4.35
N GLY A 260 -22.42 -15.33 4.31
CA GLY A 260 -23.06 -14.55 5.37
C GLY A 260 -22.57 -13.09 5.42
N CYS A 261 -22.01 -12.57 4.33
CA CYS A 261 -21.56 -11.20 4.19
C CYS A 261 -22.70 -10.30 3.69
N THR A 262 -22.96 -9.21 4.39
CA THR A 262 -23.97 -8.22 3.95
C THR A 262 -23.32 -7.18 3.03
N ILE A 263 -23.79 -7.09 1.78
CA ILE A 263 -23.38 -6.03 0.85
C ILE A 263 -24.27 -4.81 1.05
N HIS A 264 -23.63 -3.66 1.28
CA HIS A 264 -24.28 -2.35 1.44
C HIS A 264 -24.09 -1.53 0.17
N LEU A 265 -25.21 -1.21 -0.49
CA LEU A 265 -25.29 -0.26 -1.60
C LEU A 265 -26.03 1.01 -1.15
N PRO A 266 -25.76 2.16 -1.75
CA PRO A 266 -26.51 3.38 -1.46
C PRO A 266 -27.99 3.20 -1.89
N TYR A 267 -28.91 3.65 -1.06
CA TYR A 267 -30.34 3.72 -1.38
C TYR A 267 -30.80 5.15 -1.66
N ASP A 268 -30.02 6.14 -1.26
CA ASP A 268 -30.10 7.52 -1.71
C ASP A 268 -28.74 7.98 -2.25
N VAL A 269 -28.75 8.89 -3.20
CA VAL A 269 -27.58 9.31 -3.97
C VAL A 269 -27.63 10.79 -4.26
N VAL A 270 -26.45 11.36 -4.46
CA VAL A 270 -26.29 12.72 -4.99
C VAL A 270 -26.08 12.62 -6.49
N VAL A 271 -26.97 13.25 -7.25
CA VAL A 271 -26.98 13.25 -8.71
C VAL A 271 -26.79 14.65 -9.29
N ALA A 272 -26.24 14.69 -10.50
CA ALA A 272 -26.19 15.93 -11.30
C ALA A 272 -26.25 15.57 -12.80
N LYS A 273 -26.61 16.57 -13.64
CA LYS A 273 -26.65 16.39 -15.10
C LYS A 273 -25.29 16.59 -15.74
N GLU A 274 -24.41 17.35 -15.09
CA GLU A 274 -23.03 17.62 -15.50
C GLU A 274 -22.02 17.21 -14.41
N PHE A 275 -20.90 16.63 -14.84
CA PHE A 275 -19.76 16.33 -13.98
C PHE A 275 -18.87 17.57 -13.86
N ALA A 276 -19.19 18.45 -12.90
CA ALA A 276 -18.48 19.70 -12.64
C ALA A 276 -18.53 20.04 -11.15
N ALA A 277 -17.67 20.94 -10.71
CA ALA A 277 -17.70 21.43 -9.34
C ALA A 277 -18.97 22.28 -9.09
N ASN A 278 -19.72 21.95 -8.02
CA ASN A 278 -20.93 22.65 -7.60
C ASN A 278 -21.96 22.88 -8.74
N PRO A 279 -22.36 21.83 -9.46
CA PRO A 279 -23.24 21.98 -10.60
C PRO A 279 -24.66 22.42 -10.14
N PRO A 280 -25.32 23.35 -10.85
CA PRO A 280 -26.63 23.83 -10.45
C PRO A 280 -27.74 22.78 -10.52
N SER A 281 -27.55 21.72 -11.27
CA SER A 281 -28.46 20.59 -11.40
C SER A 281 -28.38 19.58 -10.25
N MET A 282 -27.46 19.76 -9.29
CA MET A 282 -27.24 18.81 -8.19
C MET A 282 -28.49 18.70 -7.30
N ARG A 283 -28.83 17.44 -6.98
CA ARG A 283 -29.86 17.11 -5.99
C ARG A 283 -29.58 15.77 -5.32
N THR A 284 -30.22 15.54 -4.19
CA THR A 284 -30.28 14.22 -3.55
C THR A 284 -31.61 13.55 -3.90
N CYS A 285 -31.57 12.27 -4.22
CA CYS A 285 -32.78 11.49 -4.49
C CYS A 285 -32.59 10.00 -4.11
N ASN A 286 -33.70 9.28 -4.04
CA ASN A 286 -33.65 7.82 -3.96
C ASN A 286 -33.06 7.23 -5.26
N VAL A 287 -32.37 6.09 -5.17
CA VAL A 287 -31.75 5.44 -6.35
C VAL A 287 -32.77 5.08 -7.45
N HIS A 288 -34.06 4.88 -7.10
CA HIS A 288 -35.15 4.63 -8.05
C HIS A 288 -35.68 5.89 -8.74
N GLU A 289 -35.19 7.08 -8.37
CA GLU A 289 -35.65 8.38 -8.88
C GLU A 289 -34.59 9.08 -9.72
N VAL A 290 -33.51 8.39 -10.06
CA VAL A 290 -32.44 8.91 -10.93
C VAL A 290 -33.00 9.10 -12.34
N ALA A 291 -32.93 10.32 -12.86
CA ALA A 291 -33.41 10.60 -14.20
C ALA A 291 -32.44 10.12 -15.29
N ALA A 292 -32.96 9.83 -16.48
CA ALA A 292 -32.16 9.29 -17.59
C ALA A 292 -31.01 10.22 -18.04
N ASP A 293 -31.08 11.53 -17.73
CA ASP A 293 -30.06 12.52 -18.05
C ASP A 293 -29.17 12.92 -16.86
N GLU A 294 -29.31 12.23 -15.71
CA GLU A 294 -28.53 12.46 -14.50
C GLU A 294 -27.44 11.40 -14.30
N MET A 295 -26.40 11.77 -13.56
CA MET A 295 -25.30 10.89 -13.14
C MET A 295 -25.25 10.83 -11.62
N ILE A 296 -25.11 9.64 -11.05
CA ILE A 296 -24.80 9.40 -9.64
C ILE A 296 -23.32 9.76 -9.43
N LEU A 297 -23.04 10.72 -8.55
CA LEU A 297 -21.70 11.25 -8.31
C LEU A 297 -21.23 11.06 -6.86
N ASP A 298 -22.16 10.88 -5.91
CA ASP A 298 -21.82 10.55 -4.51
C ASP A 298 -22.95 9.76 -3.86
N VAL A 299 -22.67 9.16 -2.72
CA VAL A 299 -23.64 8.52 -1.84
C VAL A 299 -24.45 9.60 -1.13
N GLY A 300 -25.75 9.36 -0.96
CA GLY A 300 -26.64 10.30 -0.28
C GLY A 300 -26.47 10.30 1.24
N PRO A 301 -26.90 11.39 1.91
CA PRO A 301 -26.66 11.58 3.35
C PRO A 301 -27.36 10.53 4.23
N ALA A 302 -28.54 10.05 3.83
CA ALA A 302 -29.26 9.04 4.61
C ALA A 302 -28.55 7.67 4.54
N ALA A 303 -28.02 7.29 3.36
CA ALA A 303 -27.19 6.09 3.24
C ALA A 303 -25.89 6.21 4.04
N VAL A 304 -25.24 7.39 4.05
CA VAL A 304 -24.05 7.64 4.87
C VAL A 304 -24.35 7.48 6.37
N GLU A 305 -25.50 7.95 6.84
CA GLU A 305 -25.92 7.76 8.24
C GLU A 305 -26.06 6.26 8.57
N ALA A 306 -26.76 5.51 7.71
CA ALA A 306 -26.91 4.06 7.89
C ALA A 306 -25.58 3.32 7.84
N LEU A 307 -24.65 3.69 6.94
CA LEU A 307 -23.30 3.13 6.89
C LEU A 307 -22.50 3.47 8.14
N SER A 308 -22.65 4.67 8.68
CA SER A 308 -22.04 5.08 9.94
C SER A 308 -22.54 4.22 11.11
N ASP A 309 -23.82 3.88 11.13
CA ASP A 309 -24.40 2.99 12.14
C ASP A 309 -23.88 1.56 12.01
N VAL A 310 -23.67 1.07 10.79
CA VAL A 310 -23.00 -0.21 10.55
C VAL A 310 -21.58 -0.17 11.13
N LEU A 311 -20.78 0.86 10.86
CA LEU A 311 -19.42 0.97 11.38
C LEU A 311 -19.35 0.98 12.92
N LYS A 312 -20.34 1.59 13.59
CA LYS A 312 -20.44 1.57 15.08
C LYS A 312 -20.60 0.16 15.65
N THR A 313 -21.10 -0.79 14.87
CA THR A 313 -21.21 -2.20 15.29
C THR A 313 -19.95 -3.01 15.01
N CYS A 314 -19.07 -2.52 14.18
CA CYS A 314 -17.87 -3.22 13.74
C CYS A 314 -16.70 -3.05 14.72
N ARG A 315 -15.74 -3.99 14.65
CA ARG A 315 -14.47 -3.95 15.39
C ARG A 315 -13.27 -3.72 14.49
N THR A 316 -13.41 -4.08 13.22
CA THR A 316 -12.35 -3.93 12.22
C THR A 316 -12.91 -3.32 10.94
N LEU A 317 -12.16 -2.39 10.36
CA LEU A 317 -12.45 -1.76 9.07
C LEU A 317 -11.24 -1.87 8.15
N VAL A 318 -11.48 -2.33 6.92
CA VAL A 318 -10.53 -2.22 5.80
C VAL A 318 -11.11 -1.27 4.76
N TRP A 319 -10.34 -0.25 4.36
CA TRP A 319 -10.84 0.77 3.44
C TRP A 319 -9.96 0.92 2.20
N ASN A 320 -10.56 0.75 1.01
CA ASN A 320 -9.90 0.96 -0.27
C ASN A 320 -10.81 1.65 -1.30
N GLY A 321 -10.65 2.95 -1.46
CA GLY A 321 -11.33 3.79 -2.46
C GLY A 321 -12.46 4.65 -1.90
N PRO A 322 -12.75 5.79 -2.57
CA PRO A 322 -13.76 6.75 -2.16
C PRO A 322 -15.18 6.27 -2.46
N LEU A 323 -16.17 6.88 -1.77
CA LEU A 323 -17.59 6.59 -1.97
C LEU A 323 -18.21 7.39 -3.13
N GLY A 324 -17.61 8.52 -3.50
CA GLY A 324 -18.05 9.42 -4.56
C GLY A 324 -16.89 9.95 -5.39
N ALA A 325 -17.18 10.91 -6.26
CA ALA A 325 -16.20 11.60 -7.10
C ALA A 325 -15.45 12.68 -6.28
N PHE A 326 -14.74 12.24 -5.25
CA PHE A 326 -14.18 13.05 -4.16
C PHE A 326 -13.25 14.19 -4.62
N GLU A 327 -12.67 14.09 -5.80
CA GLU A 327 -11.81 15.14 -6.37
C GLU A 327 -12.61 16.35 -6.89
N THR A 328 -13.95 16.20 -7.01
CA THR A 328 -14.83 17.21 -7.58
C THR A 328 -15.87 17.63 -6.53
N PRO A 329 -15.70 18.79 -5.86
CA PRO A 329 -16.66 19.24 -4.86
C PRO A 329 -18.08 19.47 -5.45
N PRO A 330 -19.16 19.12 -4.72
CA PRO A 330 -19.20 18.62 -3.34
C PRO A 330 -19.35 17.09 -3.25
N PHE A 331 -18.93 16.33 -4.27
CA PHE A 331 -19.09 14.87 -4.35
C PHE A 331 -18.05 14.09 -3.51
N ASP A 332 -17.39 14.77 -2.58
CA ASP A 332 -16.53 14.25 -1.52
C ASP A 332 -17.27 14.06 -0.18
N ALA A 333 -18.48 14.59 -0.06
CA ALA A 333 -19.19 14.71 1.20
C ALA A 333 -19.41 13.35 1.90
N ALA A 334 -19.83 12.31 1.17
CA ALA A 334 -20.04 10.98 1.73
C ALA A 334 -18.74 10.35 2.22
N THR A 335 -17.69 10.44 1.42
CA THR A 335 -16.36 9.91 1.78
C THR A 335 -15.83 10.59 3.03
N VAL A 336 -15.91 11.92 3.11
CA VAL A 336 -15.45 12.72 4.26
C VAL A 336 -16.26 12.38 5.51
N ALA A 337 -17.58 12.27 5.41
CA ALA A 337 -18.44 11.98 6.55
C ALA A 337 -18.18 10.59 7.13
N LEU A 338 -18.11 9.55 6.28
CA LEU A 338 -17.85 8.19 6.73
C LEU A 338 -16.40 8.05 7.27
N ALA A 339 -15.42 8.73 6.67
CA ALA A 339 -14.04 8.74 7.14
C ALA A 339 -13.91 9.37 8.53
N LYS A 340 -14.63 10.46 8.80
CA LYS A 340 -14.68 11.07 10.14
C LYS A 340 -15.33 10.16 11.17
N THR A 341 -16.37 9.40 10.79
CA THR A 341 -16.98 8.40 11.67
C THR A 341 -15.97 7.30 12.00
N ALA A 342 -15.27 6.77 11.00
CA ALA A 342 -14.25 5.75 11.22
C ALA A 342 -13.10 6.25 12.10
N ALA A 343 -12.62 7.47 11.87
CA ALA A 343 -11.60 8.12 12.69
C ALA A 343 -12.02 8.28 14.17
N ALA A 344 -13.24 8.76 14.41
CA ALA A 344 -13.77 8.90 15.76
C ALA A 344 -13.86 7.55 16.51
N LEU A 345 -14.32 6.50 15.82
CA LEU A 345 -14.38 5.14 16.38
C LEU A 345 -12.99 4.52 16.59
N THR A 346 -12.00 4.97 15.84
CA THR A 346 -10.61 4.54 16.01
C THR A 346 -9.97 5.24 17.21
N ASP A 347 -10.21 6.54 17.36
CA ASP A 347 -9.70 7.35 18.48
C ASP A 347 -10.24 6.89 19.84
N ASP A 348 -11.52 6.50 19.90
CA ASP A 348 -12.12 5.95 21.11
C ASP A 348 -11.76 4.47 21.37
N GLY A 349 -11.01 3.83 20.49
CA GLY A 349 -10.55 2.44 20.60
C GLY A 349 -11.60 1.39 20.24
N SER A 350 -12.76 1.78 19.70
CA SER A 350 -13.85 0.85 19.33
C SER A 350 -13.59 0.14 18.00
N LEU A 351 -12.75 0.74 17.13
CA LEU A 351 -12.50 0.26 15.75
C LEU A 351 -11.00 0.18 15.46
N VAL A 352 -10.57 -0.94 14.91
CA VAL A 352 -9.27 -1.06 14.23
C VAL A 352 -9.47 -0.71 12.77
N SER A 353 -8.92 0.41 12.30
CA SER A 353 -9.09 0.89 10.94
C SER A 353 -7.79 0.81 10.14
N VAL A 354 -7.83 0.09 9.02
CA VAL A 354 -6.70 -0.03 8.07
C VAL A 354 -7.17 0.44 6.70
N ALA A 355 -6.43 1.36 6.13
CA ALA A 355 -6.75 1.93 4.82
C ALA A 355 -5.54 1.85 3.89
N GLY A 356 -5.78 1.81 2.57
CA GLY A 356 -4.71 1.82 1.59
C GLY A 356 -5.22 2.03 0.17
N GLY A 357 -4.26 2.35 -0.72
CA GLY A 357 -4.52 2.77 -2.10
C GLY A 357 -4.45 4.29 -2.27
N GLY A 358 -3.93 4.74 -3.42
CA GLY A 358 -3.65 6.16 -3.66
C GLY A 358 -4.85 7.07 -3.44
N ASP A 359 -5.99 6.76 -4.06
CA ASP A 359 -7.22 7.55 -3.93
C ASP A 359 -7.77 7.53 -2.50
N THR A 360 -7.59 6.43 -1.78
CA THR A 360 -7.99 6.32 -0.36
C THR A 360 -7.15 7.26 0.49
N VAL A 361 -5.82 7.19 0.36
CA VAL A 361 -4.90 8.05 1.11
C VAL A 361 -5.18 9.52 0.80
N ALA A 362 -5.38 9.86 -0.48
CA ALA A 362 -5.72 11.21 -0.90
C ALA A 362 -7.04 11.71 -0.28
N SER A 363 -8.08 10.86 -0.27
CA SER A 363 -9.39 11.22 0.30
C SER A 363 -9.35 11.35 1.83
N LEU A 364 -8.59 10.51 2.53
CA LEU A 364 -8.41 10.61 3.98
C LEU A 364 -7.60 11.86 4.37
N ASN A 365 -6.57 12.21 3.59
CA ASN A 365 -5.83 13.46 3.77
C ASN A 365 -6.74 14.68 3.51
N HIS A 366 -7.56 14.64 2.48
CA HIS A 366 -8.55 15.69 2.17
C HIS A 366 -9.56 15.85 3.32
N ALA A 367 -10.01 14.74 3.90
CA ALA A 367 -10.90 14.75 5.07
C ALA A 367 -10.21 15.21 6.36
N GLY A 368 -8.86 15.26 6.39
CA GLY A 368 -8.04 15.64 7.55
C GLY A 368 -7.96 14.59 8.64
N VAL A 369 -8.20 13.30 8.32
CA VAL A 369 -8.31 12.21 9.32
C VAL A 369 -7.34 11.04 9.06
N ALA A 370 -6.42 11.17 8.12
CA ALA A 370 -5.50 10.07 7.79
C ALA A 370 -4.64 9.62 8.99
N GLN A 371 -4.31 10.53 9.90
CA GLN A 371 -3.51 10.24 11.10
C GLN A 371 -4.32 9.60 12.24
N ASP A 372 -5.65 9.64 12.13
CA ASP A 372 -6.57 9.12 13.16
C ASP A 372 -6.98 7.65 12.86
N PHE A 373 -6.55 7.11 11.73
CA PHE A 373 -6.68 5.68 11.42
C PHE A 373 -5.59 4.87 12.14
N THR A 374 -5.90 3.63 12.52
CA THR A 374 -4.92 2.72 13.13
C THR A 374 -3.71 2.54 12.22
N PHE A 375 -3.94 2.42 10.92
CA PHE A 375 -2.88 2.32 9.93
C PHE A 375 -3.34 2.77 8.53
N VAL A 376 -2.51 3.55 7.86
CA VAL A 376 -2.73 3.96 6.46
C VAL A 376 -1.53 3.51 5.62
N SER A 377 -1.75 2.49 4.79
CA SER A 377 -0.74 1.97 3.87
C SER A 377 -0.50 2.93 2.71
N THR A 378 0.76 3.27 2.48
CA THR A 378 1.18 4.02 1.29
C THR A 378 1.60 3.11 0.13
N ALA A 379 1.44 1.79 0.29
CA ALA A 379 2.01 0.78 -0.60
C ALA A 379 1.19 0.50 -1.88
N GLY A 380 0.06 1.16 -2.08
CA GLY A 380 -0.73 1.13 -3.33
C GLY A 380 -1.01 -0.27 -3.88
N GLY A 381 -0.18 -0.71 -4.85
CA GLY A 381 -0.36 -2.00 -5.55
C GLY A 381 -0.20 -3.21 -4.65
N ALA A 382 0.77 -3.22 -3.73
CA ALA A 382 0.99 -4.34 -2.82
C ALA A 382 -0.21 -4.51 -1.85
N PHE A 383 -0.77 -3.40 -1.37
CA PHE A 383 -1.97 -3.42 -0.54
C PHE A 383 -3.18 -4.01 -1.29
N LEU A 384 -3.37 -3.62 -2.57
CA LEU A 384 -4.44 -4.16 -3.41
C LEU A 384 -4.28 -5.66 -3.64
N GLU A 385 -3.10 -6.11 -4.04
CA GLU A 385 -2.83 -7.54 -4.27
C GLU A 385 -2.98 -8.36 -2.99
N TRP A 386 -2.63 -7.79 -1.83
CA TRP A 386 -2.91 -8.42 -0.55
C TRP A 386 -4.41 -8.54 -0.28
N MET A 387 -5.21 -7.48 -0.55
CA MET A 387 -6.68 -7.53 -0.44
C MET A 387 -7.32 -8.54 -1.41
N GLU A 388 -6.67 -8.88 -2.52
CA GLU A 388 -7.05 -9.95 -3.44
C GLU A 388 -6.73 -11.35 -2.90
N GLY A 389 -6.05 -11.45 -1.75
CA GLY A 389 -5.60 -12.71 -1.16
C GLY A 389 -4.39 -13.31 -1.87
N ARG A 390 -3.67 -12.54 -2.67
CA ARG A 390 -2.45 -13.00 -3.35
C ARG A 390 -1.29 -13.11 -2.38
N THR A 391 -0.47 -14.13 -2.59
CA THR A 391 0.84 -14.24 -1.94
C THR A 391 1.77 -13.17 -2.51
N LEU A 392 2.30 -12.30 -1.66
CA LEU A 392 3.29 -11.30 -2.06
C LEU A 392 4.69 -11.92 -2.00
N PRO A 393 5.44 -12.00 -3.12
CA PRO A 393 6.72 -12.73 -3.16
C PRO A 393 7.75 -12.24 -2.13
N GLY A 394 7.88 -10.91 -1.94
CA GLY A 394 8.79 -10.33 -0.95
C GLY A 394 8.41 -10.71 0.48
N VAL A 395 7.11 -10.73 0.81
CA VAL A 395 6.62 -11.16 2.13
C VAL A 395 6.86 -12.66 2.34
N ALA A 396 6.48 -13.49 1.36
CA ALA A 396 6.71 -14.93 1.42
C ALA A 396 8.20 -15.29 1.59
N ALA A 397 9.09 -14.47 1.02
CA ALA A 397 10.52 -14.64 1.18
C ALA A 397 11.00 -14.41 2.62
N LEU A 398 10.36 -13.47 3.36
CA LEU A 398 10.65 -13.23 4.78
C LEU A 398 10.09 -14.32 5.70
N GLU A 399 9.02 -15.02 5.29
CA GLU A 399 8.44 -16.15 6.05
C GLU A 399 9.30 -17.42 5.99
N ARG A 400 10.24 -17.52 5.04
CA ARG A 400 11.21 -18.60 4.97
C ARG A 400 12.23 -18.47 6.10
N ASN A 401 12.18 -19.40 7.05
CA ASN A 401 12.99 -19.34 8.28
C ASN A 401 14.48 -19.68 8.11
N GLU A 402 14.92 -20.11 6.91
CA GLU A 402 16.32 -20.44 6.62
C GLU A 402 16.76 -19.81 5.30
N PRO A 403 18.01 -19.30 5.22
CA PRO A 403 18.60 -18.97 3.93
C PRO A 403 18.58 -20.23 3.07
N GLY A 404 18.19 -20.11 1.80
CA GLY A 404 18.23 -21.23 0.86
C GLY A 404 19.62 -21.87 0.86
N ALA A 405 19.72 -23.14 0.41
CA ALA A 405 20.94 -23.97 0.42
C ALA A 405 22.22 -23.26 -0.12
N ALA A 406 22.08 -22.21 -0.90
CA ALA A 406 23.19 -21.38 -1.40
C ALA A 406 23.90 -20.53 -0.32
N ALA A 407 23.29 -20.32 0.87
CA ALA A 407 23.92 -19.57 1.96
C ALA A 407 24.82 -20.46 2.85
N LEU A 408 24.66 -21.78 2.79
CA LEU A 408 25.43 -22.74 3.60
C LEU A 408 26.84 -23.02 3.05
N GLU A 409 27.16 -22.57 1.83
CA GLU A 409 28.49 -22.77 1.23
C GLU A 409 29.53 -21.69 1.62
N ARG A 410 29.22 -20.79 2.56
CA ARG A 410 30.09 -19.68 3.02
C ARG A 410 30.58 -19.85 4.47
N GLY A 411 30.65 -21.08 4.97
CA GLY A 411 31.27 -21.41 6.26
C GLY A 411 32.79 -21.60 6.17
#